data_68b16f3ef4a76bf4ce09668cd8cce5fd
#
_entry.id   68b16f3ef4a76bf4ce09668cd8cce5fd
#
_cell.length_a   1.000
_cell.length_b   1.000
_cell.length_c   1.000
_cell.angle_alpha   90.00
_cell.angle_beta   90.00
_cell.angle_gamma   90.00
#
_symmetry.space_group_name_H-M   'P 1'
#
loop_
_entity.id
_entity.type
_entity.pdbx_description
1 polymer ?
#
loop_
_entity_poly.entity_id
_entity_poly.type
_entity_poly.pdbx_seq_one_letter_code
_entity_poly.pdbx_strand_id
1 'polypeptide(L)'
;MKTHNPQNERIKRAYFTYLAEAKGHSEATLTGVAKALNRFETYTKFRDFKAFRIEQAKGFKASLAEQMSLRTKDRLSKATLYATLSALKRFFIWLAGRPGYTSRISYSDAEYFNLSAKETRIAKAHRDARVPTLEQIRHVVRTMPETTEIERRDQAIIAFMILTGARDGATASLKLKHIEIDQGRVDQDARQVKTKFSKSFETWFFPVGDDIRLVVVDWVYYLRREKLWGLDDPLFPATKIVVGDSRHFEASGLDRKHWSSTSPIRAIFRRAFAAACLPYFNPHSFRKTLTLLGGQICRSPEEYKAWSQNLGHENVLTTFSSYGDVARHRQAEIIRGLGEWQHTTPDGQKGLESSLRSEYLSGSSATYAGK
;
A
#
# COMPACT_ATOMS: atom_id res chain seq x y z
N MET A 1 7.75 -32.03 -23.55
CA MET A 1 8.43 -31.47 -22.35
C MET A 1 7.57 -31.75 -21.14
N LYS A 2 8.14 -32.12 -19.97
CA LYS A 2 7.37 -32.21 -18.73
C LYS A 2 6.86 -30.83 -18.36
N THR A 3 5.55 -30.72 -18.12
CA THR A 3 4.90 -29.46 -17.70
C THR A 3 4.62 -29.41 -16.19
N HIS A 4 4.85 -30.52 -15.48
CA HIS A 4 4.70 -30.62 -14.03
C HIS A 4 5.49 -31.84 -13.48
N ASN A 5 5.71 -31.85 -12.15
CA ASN A 5 6.30 -32.94 -11.42
C ASN A 5 5.37 -33.33 -10.24
N PRO A 6 4.80 -34.54 -10.19
CA PRO A 6 3.84 -34.89 -9.13
C PRO A 6 4.41 -34.83 -7.70
N GLN A 7 5.70 -35.08 -7.51
CA GLN A 7 6.35 -34.99 -6.20
C GLN A 7 6.49 -33.51 -5.79
N ASN A 8 6.87 -32.65 -6.73
CA ASN A 8 6.91 -31.21 -6.49
C ASN A 8 5.52 -30.67 -6.14
N GLU A 9 4.46 -31.10 -6.84
CA GLU A 9 3.09 -30.69 -6.56
C GLU A 9 2.65 -31.07 -5.14
N ARG A 10 2.99 -32.30 -4.71
CA ARG A 10 2.68 -32.75 -3.35
C ARG A 10 3.37 -31.88 -2.31
N ILE A 11 4.65 -31.57 -2.49
CA ILE A 11 5.41 -30.79 -1.53
C ILE A 11 4.99 -29.31 -1.53
N LYS A 12 4.66 -28.75 -2.72
CA LYS A 12 4.10 -27.40 -2.81
C LYS A 12 2.77 -27.29 -2.07
N ARG A 13 1.86 -28.25 -2.21
CA ARG A 13 0.61 -28.28 -1.44
C ARG A 13 0.88 -28.28 0.07
N ALA A 14 1.77 -29.15 0.55
CA ALA A 14 2.14 -29.17 1.96
C ALA A 14 2.74 -27.85 2.44
N TYR A 15 3.54 -27.18 1.60
CA TYR A 15 4.09 -25.85 1.91
C TYR A 15 3.01 -24.77 1.94
N PHE A 16 2.07 -24.77 1.00
CA PHE A 16 0.96 -23.82 0.99
C PHE A 16 0.05 -24.00 2.21
N THR A 17 -0.26 -25.24 2.58
CA THR A 17 -0.99 -25.53 3.82
C THR A 17 -0.22 -24.97 5.03
N TYR A 18 1.09 -25.23 5.12
CA TYR A 18 1.92 -24.68 6.19
C TYR A 18 1.90 -23.12 6.22
N LEU A 19 1.97 -22.48 5.07
CA LEU A 19 1.91 -21.01 5.00
C LEU A 19 0.54 -20.48 5.39
N ALA A 20 -0.54 -21.12 4.98
CA ALA A 20 -1.90 -20.73 5.31
C ALA A 20 -2.22 -20.97 6.79
N GLU A 21 -2.09 -22.23 7.24
CA GLU A 21 -2.59 -22.67 8.55
C GLU A 21 -1.61 -22.37 9.69
N ALA A 22 -0.30 -22.61 9.50
CA ALA A 22 0.67 -22.43 10.56
C ALA A 22 1.29 -21.01 10.60
N LYS A 23 1.31 -20.29 9.47
CA LYS A 23 1.85 -18.92 9.35
C LYS A 23 0.80 -17.84 9.16
N GLY A 24 -0.46 -18.20 8.95
CA GLY A 24 -1.56 -17.25 8.75
C GLY A 24 -1.40 -16.33 7.54
N HIS A 25 -0.70 -16.79 6.50
CA HIS A 25 -0.48 -15.94 5.31
C HIS A 25 -1.72 -15.83 4.45
N SER A 26 -1.96 -14.62 3.93
CA SER A 26 -3.07 -14.33 3.03
C SER A 26 -2.91 -15.04 1.68
N GLU A 27 -4.03 -15.30 0.99
CA GLU A 27 -4.07 -15.87 -0.35
C GLU A 27 -3.20 -15.11 -1.36
N ALA A 28 -3.16 -13.78 -1.26
CA ALA A 28 -2.30 -12.94 -2.11
C ALA A 28 -0.80 -13.26 -1.90
N THR A 29 -0.39 -13.53 -0.66
CA THR A 29 0.97 -13.96 -0.33
C THR A 29 1.27 -15.35 -0.90
N LEU A 30 0.33 -16.30 -0.75
CA LEU A 30 0.43 -17.64 -1.32
C LEU A 30 0.59 -17.60 -2.83
N THR A 31 -0.23 -16.77 -3.51
CA THR A 31 -0.12 -16.55 -4.96
C THR A 31 1.26 -16.01 -5.36
N GLY A 32 1.83 -15.11 -4.57
CA GLY A 32 3.20 -14.60 -4.80
C GLY A 32 4.25 -15.70 -4.70
N VAL A 33 4.15 -16.56 -3.69
CA VAL A 33 5.04 -17.72 -3.51
C VAL A 33 4.87 -18.73 -4.63
N ALA A 34 3.63 -19.02 -5.04
CA ALA A 34 3.35 -19.92 -6.15
C ALA A 34 4.00 -19.45 -7.46
N LYS A 35 3.94 -18.15 -7.76
CA LYS A 35 4.63 -17.56 -8.92
C LYS A 35 6.14 -17.72 -8.85
N ALA A 36 6.75 -17.57 -7.66
CA ALA A 36 8.19 -17.76 -7.48
C ALA A 36 8.60 -19.21 -7.70
N LEU A 37 7.87 -20.17 -7.14
CA LEU A 37 8.09 -21.59 -7.32
C LEU A 37 7.93 -22.01 -8.78
N ASN A 38 6.86 -21.56 -9.44
CA ASN A 38 6.64 -21.86 -10.85
C ASN A 38 7.78 -21.34 -11.76
N ARG A 39 8.32 -20.15 -11.51
CA ARG A 39 9.49 -19.62 -12.25
C ARG A 39 10.70 -20.52 -12.07
N PHE A 40 10.96 -20.98 -10.86
CA PHE A 40 12.08 -21.87 -10.58
C PHE A 40 11.89 -23.24 -11.22
N GLU A 41 10.70 -23.84 -11.13
CA GLU A 41 10.38 -25.11 -11.77
C GLU A 41 10.48 -25.03 -13.30
N THR A 42 10.00 -23.97 -13.90
CA THR A 42 10.15 -23.75 -15.36
C THR A 42 11.63 -23.69 -15.75
N TYR A 43 12.46 -22.97 -14.99
CA TYR A 43 13.90 -22.90 -15.21
C TYR A 43 14.57 -24.28 -15.09
N THR A 44 14.22 -25.07 -14.05
CA THR A 44 14.78 -26.41 -13.82
C THR A 44 14.10 -27.50 -14.66
N LYS A 45 13.18 -27.13 -15.58
CA LYS A 45 12.41 -28.06 -16.42
C LYS A 45 11.64 -29.09 -15.56
N PHE A 46 11.03 -28.61 -14.46
CA PHE A 46 10.24 -29.42 -13.50
C PHE A 46 11.02 -30.60 -12.90
N ARG A 47 12.32 -30.41 -12.68
CA ARG A 47 13.15 -31.40 -11.98
C ARG A 47 12.67 -31.55 -10.53
N ASP A 48 12.76 -32.76 -9.98
CA ASP A 48 12.43 -33.02 -8.59
C ASP A 48 13.25 -32.10 -7.64
N PHE A 49 12.61 -31.50 -6.67
CA PHE A 49 13.28 -30.69 -5.66
C PHE A 49 14.32 -31.45 -4.84
N LYS A 50 14.18 -32.80 -4.73
CA LYS A 50 15.22 -33.66 -4.11
C LYS A 50 16.56 -33.61 -4.85
N ALA A 51 16.54 -33.26 -6.13
CA ALA A 51 17.73 -33.12 -6.96
C ALA A 51 18.27 -31.69 -7.00
N PHE A 52 17.86 -30.86 -6.04
CA PHE A 52 18.35 -29.50 -5.92
C PHE A 52 19.87 -29.47 -5.69
N ARG A 53 20.53 -28.55 -6.35
CA ARG A 53 21.95 -28.24 -6.17
C ARG A 53 22.16 -26.73 -6.20
N ILE A 54 23.20 -26.26 -5.51
CA ILE A 54 23.51 -24.81 -5.40
C ILE A 54 23.74 -24.16 -6.77
N GLU A 55 24.25 -24.90 -7.78
CA GLU A 55 24.42 -24.43 -9.15
C GLU A 55 23.10 -24.03 -9.79
N GLN A 56 21.99 -24.70 -9.43
CA GLN A 56 20.66 -24.33 -9.92
C GLN A 56 20.21 -22.99 -9.33
N ALA A 57 20.49 -22.70 -8.05
CA ALA A 57 20.20 -21.42 -7.45
C ALA A 57 21.02 -20.29 -8.09
N LYS A 58 22.34 -20.53 -8.31
CA LYS A 58 23.24 -19.55 -8.98
C LYS A 58 22.77 -19.27 -10.41
N GLY A 59 22.55 -20.31 -11.21
CA GLY A 59 22.11 -20.19 -12.59
C GLY A 59 20.71 -19.56 -12.70
N PHE A 60 19.78 -19.91 -11.79
CA PHE A 60 18.46 -19.29 -11.75
C PHE A 60 18.52 -17.79 -11.46
N LYS A 61 19.38 -17.33 -10.54
CA LYS A 61 19.58 -15.89 -10.29
C LYS A 61 20.01 -15.14 -11.54
N ALA A 62 20.99 -15.68 -12.27
CA ALA A 62 21.45 -15.11 -13.51
C ALA A 62 20.33 -15.06 -14.55
N SER A 63 19.64 -16.19 -14.77
CA SER A 63 18.50 -16.27 -15.70
C SER A 63 17.37 -15.33 -15.33
N LEU A 64 17.04 -15.22 -14.02
CA LEU A 64 15.97 -14.34 -13.55
C LEU A 64 16.29 -12.86 -13.78
N ALA A 65 17.57 -12.47 -13.69
CA ALA A 65 18.03 -11.10 -13.93
C ALA A 65 17.83 -10.67 -15.40
N GLU A 66 17.88 -11.63 -16.33
CA GLU A 66 17.67 -11.38 -17.77
C GLU A 66 16.21 -11.50 -18.20
N GLN A 67 15.33 -12.00 -17.32
CA GLN A 67 13.91 -12.17 -17.68
C GLN A 67 13.22 -10.81 -17.90
N MET A 68 12.42 -10.77 -18.97
CA MET A 68 11.59 -9.62 -19.30
C MET A 68 10.24 -9.71 -18.58
N SER A 69 9.72 -8.58 -18.14
CA SER A 69 8.35 -8.45 -17.64
C SER A 69 7.37 -8.59 -18.80
N LEU A 70 6.41 -9.47 -18.68
CA LEU A 70 5.33 -9.61 -19.68
C LEU A 70 4.50 -8.31 -19.83
N ARG A 71 4.43 -7.49 -18.78
CA ARG A 71 3.64 -6.27 -18.75
C ARG A 71 4.35 -5.07 -19.34
N THR A 72 5.62 -4.84 -18.92
CA THR A 72 6.36 -3.62 -19.27
C THR A 72 7.34 -3.82 -20.43
N LYS A 73 7.60 -5.07 -20.81
CA LYS A 73 8.64 -5.45 -21.78
C LYS A 73 10.07 -5.06 -21.39
N ASP A 74 10.26 -4.62 -20.14
CA ASP A 74 11.57 -4.33 -19.56
C ASP A 74 12.07 -5.51 -18.75
N ARG A 75 13.36 -5.51 -18.38
CA ARG A 75 13.91 -6.48 -17.42
C ARG A 75 13.17 -6.39 -16.09
N LEU A 76 13.05 -7.53 -15.41
CA LEU A 76 12.43 -7.58 -14.08
C LEU A 76 13.14 -6.62 -13.12
N SER A 77 12.36 -5.87 -12.34
CA SER A 77 12.92 -4.95 -11.34
C SER A 77 13.68 -5.69 -10.25
N LYS A 78 14.72 -5.06 -9.68
CA LYS A 78 15.48 -5.62 -8.54
C LYS A 78 14.57 -5.99 -7.37
N ALA A 79 13.48 -5.25 -7.13
CA ALA A 79 12.47 -5.59 -6.13
C ALA A 79 11.74 -6.91 -6.45
N THR A 80 11.42 -7.16 -7.72
CA THR A 80 10.81 -8.42 -8.16
C THR A 80 11.79 -9.60 -8.02
N LEU A 81 13.06 -9.39 -8.37
CA LEU A 81 14.13 -10.37 -8.18
C LEU A 81 14.24 -10.73 -6.69
N TYR A 82 14.38 -9.72 -5.83
CA TYR A 82 14.49 -9.90 -4.39
C TYR A 82 13.29 -10.65 -3.81
N ALA A 83 12.07 -10.26 -4.17
CA ALA A 83 10.86 -10.93 -3.70
C ALA A 83 10.79 -12.40 -4.13
N THR A 84 11.12 -12.69 -5.41
CA THR A 84 11.13 -14.05 -5.95
C THR A 84 12.17 -14.93 -5.24
N LEU A 85 13.40 -14.45 -5.12
CA LEU A 85 14.49 -15.19 -4.50
C LEU A 85 14.27 -15.38 -2.99
N SER A 86 13.73 -14.37 -2.29
CA SER A 86 13.37 -14.47 -0.87
C SER A 86 12.26 -15.50 -0.62
N ALA A 87 11.30 -15.63 -1.55
CA ALA A 87 10.26 -16.67 -1.45
C ALA A 87 10.86 -18.07 -1.64
N LEU A 88 11.75 -18.24 -2.62
CA LEU A 88 12.45 -19.51 -2.84
C LEU A 88 13.36 -19.87 -1.66
N LYS A 89 14.14 -18.91 -1.15
CA LYS A 89 14.97 -19.12 0.05
C LYS A 89 14.14 -19.70 1.19
N ARG A 90 13.02 -19.08 1.53
CA ARG A 90 12.12 -19.55 2.60
C ARG A 90 11.55 -20.95 2.32
N PHE A 91 11.20 -21.24 1.06
CA PHE A 91 10.73 -22.55 0.67
C PHE A 91 11.82 -23.61 0.88
N PHE A 92 13.05 -23.37 0.40
CA PHE A 92 14.14 -24.35 0.53
C PHE A 92 14.61 -24.52 1.98
N ILE A 93 14.58 -23.48 2.81
CA ILE A 93 14.80 -23.58 4.26
C ILE A 93 13.74 -24.50 4.89
N TRP A 94 12.46 -24.31 4.57
CA TRP A 94 11.39 -25.17 5.06
C TRP A 94 11.53 -26.60 4.54
N LEU A 95 11.92 -26.77 3.30
CA LEU A 95 12.09 -28.07 2.65
C LEU A 95 13.23 -28.88 3.26
N ALA A 96 14.37 -28.24 3.57
CA ALA A 96 15.52 -28.87 4.20
C ALA A 96 15.19 -29.55 5.54
N GLY A 97 14.18 -29.06 6.27
CA GLY A 97 13.69 -29.68 7.51
C GLY A 97 12.64 -30.78 7.30
N ARG A 98 12.37 -31.26 6.06
CA ARG A 98 11.33 -32.25 5.80
C ARG A 98 11.90 -33.67 5.62
N PRO A 99 11.17 -34.70 6.10
CA PRO A 99 11.57 -36.08 5.88
C PRO A 99 11.83 -36.39 4.40
N GLY A 100 12.96 -37.00 4.12
CA GLY A 100 13.39 -37.33 2.75
C GLY A 100 14.07 -36.21 1.99
N TYR A 101 14.24 -35.01 2.61
CA TYR A 101 15.00 -33.89 2.07
C TYR A 101 16.19 -33.50 2.95
N THR A 102 16.15 -33.77 4.25
CA THR A 102 17.17 -33.40 5.24
C THR A 102 18.58 -33.89 4.89
N SER A 103 18.69 -35.07 4.28
CA SER A 103 19.97 -35.64 3.80
C SER A 103 20.41 -35.16 2.42
N ARG A 104 19.58 -34.32 1.77
CA ARG A 104 19.78 -33.88 0.37
C ARG A 104 19.97 -32.41 0.23
N ILE A 105 19.39 -31.61 1.13
CA ILE A 105 19.38 -30.15 1.09
C ILE A 105 19.79 -29.62 2.46
N SER A 106 20.87 -28.85 2.50
CA SER A 106 21.27 -28.14 3.71
C SER A 106 20.55 -26.80 3.81
N TYR A 107 20.36 -26.30 5.04
CA TYR A 107 19.85 -24.94 5.28
C TYR A 107 20.74 -23.88 4.62
N SER A 108 22.06 -24.10 4.61
CA SER A 108 23.02 -23.20 3.97
C SER A 108 22.88 -23.13 2.44
N ASP A 109 22.36 -24.19 1.80
CA ASP A 109 22.13 -24.21 0.36
C ASP A 109 21.10 -23.16 -0.07
N ALA A 110 20.14 -22.87 0.79
CA ALA A 110 19.14 -21.83 0.55
C ALA A 110 19.73 -20.40 0.54
N GLU A 111 20.92 -20.19 1.16
CA GLU A 111 21.59 -18.90 1.15
C GLU A 111 22.05 -18.48 -0.26
N TYR A 112 22.23 -19.42 -1.17
CA TYR A 112 22.59 -19.12 -2.56
C TYR A 112 21.48 -18.38 -3.35
N PHE A 113 20.26 -18.29 -2.81
CA PHE A 113 19.21 -17.44 -3.35
C PHE A 113 19.35 -15.97 -2.92
N ASN A 114 20.25 -15.61 -2.02
CA ASN A 114 20.45 -14.22 -1.64
C ASN A 114 21.02 -13.40 -2.83
N LEU A 115 20.54 -12.16 -2.93
CA LEU A 115 21.19 -11.13 -3.73
C LEU A 115 22.42 -10.59 -2.98
N SER A 116 23.32 -9.94 -3.69
CA SER A 116 24.41 -9.18 -3.06
C SER A 116 23.87 -8.06 -2.15
N ALA A 117 24.67 -7.60 -1.19
CA ALA A 117 24.29 -6.49 -0.32
C ALA A 117 23.91 -5.23 -1.12
N LYS A 118 24.67 -4.93 -2.19
CA LYS A 118 24.39 -3.81 -3.11
C LYS A 118 23.03 -3.97 -3.79
N GLU A 119 22.76 -5.13 -4.38
CA GLU A 119 21.48 -5.39 -5.06
C GLU A 119 20.31 -5.40 -4.10
N THR A 120 20.51 -5.90 -2.89
CA THR A 120 19.49 -5.87 -1.82
C THR A 120 19.16 -4.43 -1.41
N ARG A 121 20.15 -3.55 -1.28
CA ARG A 121 19.91 -2.13 -1.03
C ARG A 121 19.12 -1.49 -2.17
N ILE A 122 19.52 -1.72 -3.43
CA ILE A 122 18.80 -1.22 -4.61
C ILE A 122 17.36 -1.76 -4.66
N ALA A 123 17.15 -3.04 -4.34
CA ALA A 123 15.82 -3.66 -4.33
C ALA A 123 14.90 -3.06 -3.27
N LYS A 124 15.44 -2.66 -2.13
CA LYS A 124 14.73 -2.07 -0.98
C LYS A 124 14.69 -0.55 -1.03
N ALA A 125 15.52 0.08 -1.88
CA ALA A 125 15.55 1.54 -2.00
C ALA A 125 14.16 2.08 -2.37
N HIS A 126 13.76 3.13 -1.66
CA HIS A 126 12.57 3.87 -2.01
C HIS A 126 12.73 4.47 -3.40
N ARG A 127 11.73 4.30 -4.26
CA ARG A 127 11.67 4.98 -5.55
C ARG A 127 10.66 6.09 -5.44
N ASP A 128 11.07 7.29 -5.77
CA ASP A 128 10.15 8.40 -5.95
C ASP A 128 9.23 8.09 -7.12
N ALA A 129 8.10 7.47 -6.79
CA ALA A 129 7.06 7.25 -7.77
C ALA A 129 6.29 8.56 -7.94
N ARG A 130 6.18 9.05 -9.18
CA ARG A 130 5.28 10.15 -9.50
C ARG A 130 3.88 9.81 -8.97
N VAL A 131 3.26 10.79 -8.33
CA VAL A 131 1.89 10.71 -7.83
C VAL A 131 1.07 11.84 -8.45
N PRO A 132 -0.24 11.68 -8.61
CA PRO A 132 -1.08 12.75 -9.12
C PRO A 132 -1.14 13.88 -8.09
N THR A 133 -1.17 15.11 -8.54
CA THR A 133 -1.49 16.26 -7.68
C THR A 133 -2.99 16.24 -7.33
N LEU A 134 -3.38 16.96 -6.28
CA LEU A 134 -4.80 17.10 -5.93
C LEU A 134 -5.60 17.72 -7.08
N GLU A 135 -5.05 18.71 -7.77
CA GLU A 135 -5.69 19.33 -8.93
C GLU A 135 -5.88 18.37 -10.12
N GLN A 136 -4.90 17.50 -10.37
CA GLN A 136 -5.07 16.47 -11.39
C GLN A 136 -6.19 15.49 -11.02
N ILE A 137 -6.31 15.12 -9.73
CA ILE A 137 -7.38 14.23 -9.26
C ILE A 137 -8.75 14.93 -9.40
N ARG A 138 -8.84 16.20 -9.02
CA ARG A 138 -10.07 17.00 -9.21
C ARG A 138 -10.45 17.11 -10.68
N HIS A 139 -9.47 17.35 -11.56
CA HIS A 139 -9.70 17.34 -13.00
C HIS A 139 -10.26 15.99 -13.48
N VAL A 140 -9.68 14.88 -13.05
CA VAL A 140 -10.20 13.54 -13.37
C VAL A 140 -11.65 13.39 -12.93
N VAL A 141 -11.98 13.73 -11.68
CA VAL A 141 -13.35 13.61 -11.16
C VAL A 141 -14.33 14.45 -11.98
N ARG A 142 -13.98 15.69 -12.33
CA ARG A 142 -14.84 16.60 -13.11
C ARG A 142 -15.05 16.17 -14.55
N THR A 143 -14.09 15.45 -15.16
CA THR A 143 -14.18 14.97 -16.54
C THR A 143 -14.86 13.62 -16.68
N MET A 144 -15.14 12.94 -15.56
CA MET A 144 -15.85 11.67 -15.61
C MET A 144 -17.34 11.89 -15.93
N PRO A 145 -17.92 11.03 -16.79
CA PRO A 145 -19.36 11.06 -17.05
C PRO A 145 -20.15 10.62 -15.81
N GLU A 146 -21.37 11.13 -15.67
CA GLU A 146 -22.27 10.88 -14.53
C GLU A 146 -23.71 10.57 -14.98
N THR A 147 -23.90 10.22 -16.24
CA THR A 147 -25.21 9.98 -16.86
C THR A 147 -25.85 8.70 -16.34
N THR A 148 -25.06 7.63 -16.26
CA THR A 148 -25.53 6.31 -15.80
C THR A 148 -25.16 6.05 -14.34
N GLU A 149 -25.91 5.16 -13.68
CA GLU A 149 -25.60 4.76 -12.29
C GLU A 149 -24.21 4.11 -12.16
N ILE A 150 -23.72 3.46 -13.20
CA ILE A 150 -22.36 2.90 -13.26
C ILE A 150 -21.34 4.01 -13.27
N GLU A 151 -21.52 5.04 -14.08
CA GLU A 151 -20.62 6.20 -14.19
C GLU A 151 -20.61 7.00 -12.88
N ARG A 152 -21.78 7.28 -12.30
CA ARG A 152 -21.90 7.93 -10.97
C ARG A 152 -21.14 7.15 -9.89
N ARG A 153 -21.27 5.81 -9.87
CA ARG A 153 -20.50 4.96 -8.95
C ARG A 153 -19.00 5.07 -9.20
N ASP A 154 -18.58 5.01 -10.44
CA ASP A 154 -17.15 5.03 -10.80
C ASP A 154 -16.51 6.37 -10.40
N GLN A 155 -17.22 7.49 -10.61
CA GLN A 155 -16.81 8.82 -10.18
C GLN A 155 -16.74 8.91 -8.65
N ALA A 156 -17.77 8.43 -7.95
CA ALA A 156 -17.83 8.40 -6.50
C ALA A 156 -16.70 7.56 -5.86
N ILE A 157 -16.27 6.47 -6.51
CA ILE A 157 -15.11 5.68 -6.04
C ILE A 157 -13.84 6.50 -6.06
N ILE A 158 -13.56 7.23 -7.14
CA ILE A 158 -12.35 8.06 -7.23
C ILE A 158 -12.40 9.18 -6.20
N ALA A 159 -13.54 9.88 -6.10
CA ALA A 159 -13.76 10.92 -5.11
C ALA A 159 -13.62 10.38 -3.66
N PHE A 160 -14.23 9.24 -3.34
CA PHE A 160 -14.14 8.61 -2.03
C PHE A 160 -12.71 8.21 -1.66
N MET A 161 -11.95 7.68 -2.61
CA MET A 161 -10.59 7.22 -2.32
C MET A 161 -9.62 8.38 -2.06
N ILE A 162 -9.80 9.56 -2.64
CA ILE A 162 -9.00 10.73 -2.26
C ILE A 162 -9.55 11.38 -0.98
N LEU A 163 -10.85 11.37 -0.77
CA LEU A 163 -11.50 11.94 0.41
C LEU A 163 -11.13 11.20 1.70
N THR A 164 -10.90 9.88 1.63
CA THR A 164 -10.67 9.03 2.81
C THR A 164 -9.29 8.37 2.85
N GLY A 165 -8.58 8.34 1.74
CA GLY A 165 -7.37 7.55 1.63
C GLY A 165 -7.60 6.03 1.76
N ALA A 166 -8.83 5.54 1.63
CA ALA A 166 -9.15 4.12 1.72
C ALA A 166 -8.37 3.29 0.69
N ARG A 167 -7.99 2.06 1.08
CA ARG A 167 -7.35 1.12 0.15
C ARG A 167 -8.40 0.47 -0.75
N ASP A 168 -8.00 0.08 -1.96
CA ASP A 168 -8.88 -0.58 -2.94
C ASP A 168 -9.62 -1.82 -2.36
N GLY A 169 -8.97 -2.59 -1.50
CA GLY A 169 -9.60 -3.73 -0.81
C GLY A 169 -10.70 -3.31 0.16
N ALA A 170 -10.45 -2.27 0.95
CA ALA A 170 -11.45 -1.71 1.85
C ALA A 170 -12.62 -1.13 1.05
N THR A 171 -12.34 -0.26 0.08
CA THR A 171 -13.36 0.35 -0.79
C THR A 171 -14.28 -0.69 -1.44
N ALA A 172 -13.73 -1.81 -1.91
CA ALA A 172 -14.50 -2.90 -2.53
C ALA A 172 -15.40 -3.67 -1.55
N SER A 173 -15.22 -3.52 -0.24
CA SER A 173 -15.94 -4.28 0.79
C SER A 173 -16.75 -3.43 1.76
N LEU A 174 -16.71 -2.10 1.64
CA LEU A 174 -17.50 -1.20 2.46
C LEU A 174 -19.01 -1.37 2.18
N LYS A 175 -19.81 -1.23 3.26
CA LYS A 175 -21.27 -1.18 3.24
C LYS A 175 -21.75 0.23 3.57
N LEU A 176 -23.01 0.54 3.28
CA LEU A 176 -23.62 1.83 3.58
C LEU A 176 -23.60 2.19 5.08
N LYS A 177 -23.61 1.20 5.98
CA LYS A 177 -23.50 1.45 7.43
C LYS A 177 -22.13 1.91 7.90
N HIS A 178 -21.09 1.71 7.08
CA HIS A 178 -19.72 2.08 7.45
C HIS A 178 -19.40 3.54 7.16
N ILE A 179 -20.31 4.30 6.54
CA ILE A 179 -20.11 5.72 6.23
C ILE A 179 -21.16 6.59 6.92
N GLU A 180 -20.69 7.57 7.66
CA GLU A 180 -21.49 8.63 8.28
C GLU A 180 -21.20 9.94 7.59
N ILE A 181 -22.05 10.28 6.61
CA ILE A 181 -21.84 11.44 5.72
C ILE A 181 -21.85 12.76 6.48
N ASP A 182 -22.76 12.91 7.45
CA ASP A 182 -22.95 14.15 8.20
C ASP A 182 -21.73 14.46 9.07
N GLN A 183 -21.11 13.43 9.63
CA GLN A 183 -19.87 13.56 10.41
C GLN A 183 -18.61 13.53 9.55
N GLY A 184 -18.69 13.11 8.29
CA GLY A 184 -17.52 12.91 7.43
C GLY A 184 -16.63 11.76 7.90
N ARG A 185 -17.21 10.68 8.42
CA ARG A 185 -16.52 9.56 9.05
C ARG A 185 -16.77 8.24 8.30
N VAL A 186 -15.76 7.40 8.26
CA VAL A 186 -15.83 6.03 7.73
C VAL A 186 -15.25 5.06 8.75
N ASP A 187 -16.04 4.11 9.18
CA ASP A 187 -15.62 3.01 10.04
C ASP A 187 -15.08 1.84 9.18
N GLN A 188 -13.84 1.46 9.43
CA GLN A 188 -13.17 0.34 8.76
C GLN A 188 -12.97 -0.81 9.74
N ASP A 189 -14.05 -1.42 10.22
CA ASP A 189 -14.01 -2.61 11.08
C ASP A 189 -13.50 -3.83 10.31
N ALA A 190 -12.34 -4.35 10.72
CA ALA A 190 -11.67 -5.48 10.07
C ALA A 190 -12.50 -6.79 10.06
N ARG A 191 -13.53 -6.91 10.91
CA ARG A 191 -14.45 -8.04 10.90
C ARG A 191 -15.38 -8.03 9.68
N GLN A 192 -15.57 -6.87 9.05
CA GLN A 192 -16.52 -6.68 7.95
C GLN A 192 -15.86 -6.08 6.70
N VAL A 193 -14.79 -5.31 6.87
CA VAL A 193 -14.09 -4.58 5.81
C VAL A 193 -12.71 -5.23 5.56
N LYS A 194 -12.35 -5.44 4.31
CA LYS A 194 -11.04 -6.02 3.92
C LYS A 194 -9.91 -5.02 4.14
N THR A 195 -9.57 -4.77 5.39
CA THR A 195 -8.46 -3.90 5.77
C THR A 195 -7.12 -4.63 5.68
N LYS A 196 -6.04 -3.87 5.48
CA LYS A 196 -4.68 -4.44 5.51
C LYS A 196 -4.31 -4.84 6.94
N PHE A 197 -3.80 -6.06 7.12
CA PHE A 197 -3.43 -6.65 8.40
C PHE A 197 -4.60 -6.81 9.39
N SER A 198 -5.83 -6.89 8.88
CA SER A 198 -7.05 -7.02 9.69
C SER A 198 -7.13 -5.97 10.80
N LYS A 199 -6.76 -4.72 10.50
CA LYS A 199 -6.76 -3.60 11.43
C LYS A 199 -8.08 -2.84 11.34
N SER A 200 -8.74 -2.63 12.49
CA SER A 200 -9.91 -1.74 12.59
C SER A 200 -9.46 -0.33 12.95
N PHE A 201 -10.00 0.66 12.28
CA PHE A 201 -9.78 2.09 12.53
C PHE A 201 -10.85 2.94 11.87
N GLU A 202 -11.01 4.15 12.37
CA GLU A 202 -11.87 5.17 11.77
C GLU A 202 -11.04 6.08 10.87
N THR A 203 -11.66 6.57 9.80
CA THR A 203 -11.10 7.57 8.91
C THR A 203 -12.06 8.72 8.78
N TRP A 204 -11.58 9.93 8.99
CA TRP A 204 -12.31 11.18 8.76
C TRP A 204 -11.99 11.70 7.37
N PHE A 205 -12.93 12.43 6.77
CA PHE A 205 -12.73 13.02 5.45
C PHE A 205 -11.55 13.99 5.47
N PHE A 206 -10.62 13.81 4.56
CA PHE A 206 -9.51 14.73 4.39
C PHE A 206 -9.99 16.04 3.75
N PRO A 207 -9.35 17.18 4.06
CA PRO A 207 -9.70 18.50 3.52
C PRO A 207 -9.22 18.65 2.07
N VAL A 208 -9.82 17.89 1.15
CA VAL A 208 -9.47 17.85 -0.27
C VAL A 208 -10.41 18.69 -1.14
N GLY A 209 -11.40 19.33 -0.54
CA GLY A 209 -12.36 20.24 -1.17
C GLY A 209 -13.80 19.71 -1.18
N ASP A 210 -14.75 20.65 -1.12
CA ASP A 210 -16.17 20.34 -1.07
C ASP A 210 -16.70 19.77 -2.38
N ASP A 211 -16.12 20.10 -3.52
CA ASP A 211 -16.44 19.52 -4.81
C ASP A 211 -16.25 17.99 -4.82
N ILE A 212 -15.17 17.50 -4.22
CA ILE A 212 -14.92 16.06 -4.05
C ILE A 212 -15.88 15.44 -3.03
N ARG A 213 -16.12 16.14 -1.92
CA ARG A 213 -17.04 15.68 -0.86
C ARG A 213 -18.46 15.51 -1.40
N LEU A 214 -18.97 16.47 -2.14
CA LEU A 214 -20.33 16.46 -2.68
C LEU A 214 -20.58 15.25 -3.60
N VAL A 215 -19.64 14.87 -4.44
CA VAL A 215 -19.76 13.65 -5.28
C VAL A 215 -20.02 12.40 -4.44
N VAL A 216 -19.37 12.28 -3.29
CA VAL A 216 -19.57 11.13 -2.38
C VAL A 216 -20.90 11.23 -1.64
N VAL A 217 -21.26 12.42 -1.21
CA VAL A 217 -22.54 12.71 -0.53
C VAL A 217 -23.72 12.36 -1.45
N ASP A 218 -23.69 12.86 -2.69
CA ASP A 218 -24.74 12.62 -3.70
C ASP A 218 -24.87 11.15 -4.05
N TRP A 219 -23.73 10.43 -4.13
CA TRP A 219 -23.72 8.99 -4.34
C TRP A 219 -24.41 8.23 -3.20
N VAL A 220 -24.10 8.56 -1.95
CA VAL A 220 -24.71 7.88 -0.79
C VAL A 220 -26.19 8.19 -0.71
N TYR A 221 -26.60 9.44 -0.97
CA TYR A 221 -28.02 9.81 -1.00
C TYR A 221 -28.75 9.12 -2.15
N TYR A 222 -28.13 9.00 -3.33
CA TYR A 222 -28.69 8.23 -4.44
C TYR A 222 -29.00 6.79 -4.02
N LEU A 223 -28.04 6.10 -3.41
CA LEU A 223 -28.25 4.72 -2.96
C LEU A 223 -29.35 4.63 -1.90
N ARG A 224 -29.38 5.53 -0.91
CA ARG A 224 -30.33 5.49 0.21
C ARG A 224 -31.74 5.92 -0.20
N ARG A 225 -31.87 7.01 -0.96
CA ARG A 225 -33.16 7.65 -1.23
C ARG A 225 -33.80 7.22 -2.56
N GLU A 226 -33.02 7.04 -3.60
CA GLU A 226 -33.54 6.67 -4.91
C GLU A 226 -33.52 5.15 -5.13
N LYS A 227 -32.43 4.46 -4.74
CA LYS A 227 -32.36 2.99 -4.85
C LYS A 227 -32.96 2.27 -3.65
N LEU A 228 -33.25 2.97 -2.55
CA LEU A 228 -33.80 2.43 -1.29
C LEU A 228 -32.95 1.27 -0.74
N TRP A 229 -31.65 1.40 -0.81
CA TRP A 229 -30.73 0.39 -0.31
C TRP A 229 -30.56 0.50 1.21
N GLY A 230 -30.45 -0.67 1.86
CA GLY A 230 -30.29 -0.77 3.30
C GLY A 230 -28.84 -0.63 3.75
N LEU A 231 -28.66 -0.54 5.06
CA LEU A 231 -27.37 -0.31 5.68
C LEU A 231 -26.33 -1.42 5.41
N ASP A 232 -26.77 -2.65 5.15
CA ASP A 232 -25.90 -3.77 4.86
C ASP A 232 -25.55 -3.94 3.38
N ASP A 233 -26.14 -3.12 2.52
CA ASP A 233 -25.82 -3.13 1.10
C ASP A 233 -24.44 -2.53 0.79
N PRO A 234 -23.83 -2.91 -0.33
CA PRO A 234 -22.52 -2.38 -0.73
C PRO A 234 -22.53 -0.87 -0.92
N LEU A 235 -21.55 -0.17 -0.36
CA LEU A 235 -21.34 1.25 -0.66
C LEU A 235 -20.92 1.45 -2.13
N PHE A 236 -20.12 0.53 -2.66
CA PHE A 236 -19.70 0.52 -4.06
C PHE A 236 -20.00 -0.85 -4.68
N PRO A 237 -21.20 -1.00 -5.23
CA PRO A 237 -21.68 -2.28 -5.76
C PRO A 237 -20.97 -2.71 -7.03
N ALA A 238 -21.00 -4.02 -7.30
CA ALA A 238 -20.54 -4.57 -8.58
C ALA A 238 -21.43 -4.11 -9.75
N THR A 239 -20.92 -4.24 -10.97
CA THR A 239 -21.73 -4.05 -12.18
C THR A 239 -22.54 -5.31 -12.43
N LYS A 240 -23.85 -5.14 -12.64
CA LYS A 240 -24.74 -6.22 -13.08
C LYS A 240 -24.44 -6.53 -14.55
N ILE A 241 -24.11 -7.77 -14.84
CA ILE A 241 -23.88 -8.25 -16.19
C ILE A 241 -25.04 -9.14 -16.61
N VAL A 242 -25.58 -8.86 -17.77
CA VAL A 242 -26.65 -9.65 -18.40
C VAL A 242 -26.20 -10.12 -19.79
N VAL A 243 -26.84 -11.13 -20.31
CA VAL A 243 -26.69 -11.50 -21.74
C VAL A 243 -27.64 -10.60 -22.53
N GLY A 244 -27.08 -9.72 -23.34
CA GLY A 244 -27.85 -8.84 -24.22
C GLY A 244 -28.46 -9.58 -25.44
N ASP A 245 -29.24 -8.88 -26.22
CA ASP A 245 -29.88 -9.42 -27.43
C ASP A 245 -28.87 -9.92 -28.47
N SER A 246 -27.70 -9.32 -28.49
CA SER A 246 -26.55 -9.75 -29.29
C SER A 246 -25.89 -11.05 -28.85
N ARG A 247 -26.39 -11.67 -27.74
CA ARG A 247 -25.75 -12.79 -27.00
C ARG A 247 -24.37 -12.50 -26.44
N HIS A 248 -23.98 -11.23 -26.34
CA HIS A 248 -22.79 -10.79 -25.64
C HIS A 248 -23.13 -10.34 -24.21
N PHE A 249 -22.13 -10.37 -23.34
CA PHE A 249 -22.28 -9.85 -21.98
C PHE A 249 -22.31 -8.32 -22.00
N GLU A 250 -23.36 -7.74 -21.46
CA GLU A 250 -23.59 -6.30 -21.39
C GLU A 250 -23.79 -5.84 -19.94
N ALA A 251 -23.34 -4.62 -19.64
CA ALA A 251 -23.56 -4.00 -18.34
C ALA A 251 -25.00 -3.48 -18.25
N SER A 252 -25.74 -3.93 -17.25
CA SER A 252 -27.17 -3.57 -17.05
C SER A 252 -27.40 -2.93 -15.68
N GLY A 253 -26.51 -2.00 -15.29
CA GLY A 253 -26.64 -1.28 -14.05
C GLY A 253 -25.86 -1.87 -12.87
N LEU A 254 -26.37 -1.68 -11.65
CA LEU A 254 -25.71 -2.09 -10.40
C LEU A 254 -26.21 -3.46 -9.92
N ASP A 255 -25.27 -4.33 -9.51
CA ASP A 255 -25.59 -5.57 -8.80
C ASP A 255 -25.44 -5.32 -7.29
N ARG A 256 -26.46 -5.66 -6.50
CA ARG A 256 -26.50 -5.46 -5.04
C ARG A 256 -25.51 -6.39 -4.30
N LYS A 257 -24.29 -6.52 -4.85
CA LYS A 257 -23.20 -7.37 -4.36
C LYS A 257 -21.87 -6.63 -4.35
N HIS A 258 -20.99 -7.04 -3.43
CA HIS A 258 -19.60 -6.60 -3.44
C HIS A 258 -18.83 -7.17 -4.64
N TRP A 259 -17.78 -6.49 -5.05
CA TRP A 259 -16.84 -7.07 -6.00
C TRP A 259 -16.02 -8.20 -5.37
N SER A 260 -15.80 -9.25 -6.13
CA SER A 260 -14.94 -10.39 -5.72
C SER A 260 -13.47 -10.00 -5.63
N SER A 261 -13.04 -9.00 -6.40
CA SER A 261 -11.66 -8.53 -6.44
C SER A 261 -11.55 -7.01 -6.62
N THR A 262 -10.36 -6.46 -6.44
CA THR A 262 -10.07 -5.03 -6.64
C THR A 262 -9.75 -4.65 -8.09
N SER A 263 -9.74 -5.61 -9.00
CA SER A 263 -9.43 -5.39 -10.42
C SER A 263 -10.34 -4.38 -11.10
N PRO A 264 -11.69 -4.38 -10.85
CA PRO A 264 -12.59 -3.37 -11.41
C PRO A 264 -12.24 -1.95 -10.98
N ILE A 265 -11.90 -1.71 -9.70
CA ILE A 265 -11.48 -0.37 -9.23
C ILE A 265 -10.25 0.12 -10.02
N ARG A 266 -9.25 -0.74 -10.22
CA ARG A 266 -8.06 -0.39 -11.01
C ARG A 266 -8.38 -0.14 -12.49
N ALA A 267 -9.39 -0.80 -13.03
CA ALA A 267 -9.86 -0.55 -14.39
C ALA A 267 -10.58 0.81 -14.48
N ILE A 268 -11.40 1.18 -13.48
CA ILE A 268 -12.02 2.51 -13.37
C ILE A 268 -10.95 3.59 -13.37
N PHE A 269 -9.93 3.49 -12.51
CA PHE A 269 -8.82 4.44 -12.47
C PHE A 269 -8.12 4.58 -13.84
N ARG A 270 -7.88 3.46 -14.52
CA ARG A 270 -7.23 3.50 -15.83
C ARG A 270 -8.06 4.25 -16.86
N ARG A 271 -9.36 4.00 -16.90
CA ARG A 271 -10.28 4.68 -17.83
C ARG A 271 -10.40 6.17 -17.51
N ALA A 272 -10.58 6.51 -16.22
CA ALA A 272 -10.76 7.89 -15.79
C ALA A 272 -9.52 8.76 -16.06
N PHE A 273 -8.32 8.27 -15.74
CA PHE A 273 -7.09 9.01 -16.03
C PHE A 273 -6.81 9.12 -17.55
N ALA A 274 -7.13 8.09 -18.33
CA ALA A 274 -7.00 8.14 -19.79
C ALA A 274 -7.99 9.14 -20.40
N ALA A 275 -9.24 9.18 -19.95
CA ALA A 275 -10.24 10.15 -20.39
C ALA A 275 -9.85 11.60 -20.07
N ALA A 276 -9.18 11.82 -18.94
CA ALA A 276 -8.64 13.12 -18.56
C ALA A 276 -7.29 13.47 -19.24
N CYS A 277 -6.82 12.68 -20.21
CA CYS A 277 -5.53 12.84 -20.88
C CYS A 277 -4.33 12.86 -19.94
N LEU A 278 -4.41 12.15 -18.80
CA LEU A 278 -3.37 12.06 -17.80
C LEU A 278 -2.72 10.66 -17.75
N PRO A 279 -1.45 10.56 -17.33
CA PRO A 279 -0.81 9.29 -17.09
C PRO A 279 -1.59 8.46 -16.06
N TYR A 280 -1.60 7.13 -16.24
CA TYR A 280 -2.24 6.24 -15.28
C TYR A 280 -1.55 6.29 -13.91
N PHE A 281 -2.33 6.59 -12.89
CA PHE A 281 -1.95 6.44 -11.50
C PHE A 281 -2.83 5.35 -10.84
N ASN A 282 -2.20 4.48 -10.04
CA ASN A 282 -2.93 3.43 -9.35
C ASN A 282 -3.63 3.99 -8.09
N PRO A 283 -4.68 3.32 -7.57
CA PRO A 283 -5.42 3.78 -6.39
C PRO A 283 -4.53 4.12 -5.17
N HIS A 284 -3.45 3.35 -4.95
CA HIS A 284 -2.56 3.58 -3.82
C HIS A 284 -1.78 4.91 -3.91
N SER A 285 -1.63 5.47 -5.12
CA SER A 285 -0.95 6.76 -5.30
C SER A 285 -1.70 7.91 -4.61
N PHE A 286 -3.04 7.84 -4.47
CA PHE A 286 -3.84 8.84 -3.77
C PHE A 286 -3.45 8.98 -2.30
N ARG A 287 -3.07 7.88 -1.65
CA ARG A 287 -2.57 7.91 -0.28
C ARG A 287 -1.23 8.64 -0.18
N LYS A 288 -0.39 8.53 -1.21
CA LYS A 288 0.85 9.32 -1.29
C LYS A 288 0.55 10.81 -1.52
N THR A 289 -0.42 11.14 -2.38
CA THR A 289 -0.89 12.52 -2.56
C THR A 289 -1.37 13.11 -1.22
N LEU A 290 -2.19 12.35 -0.47
CA LEU A 290 -2.63 12.77 0.87
C LEU A 290 -1.48 12.92 1.86
N THR A 291 -0.49 12.04 1.80
CA THR A 291 0.72 12.16 2.63
C THR A 291 1.45 13.47 2.33
N LEU A 292 1.68 13.78 1.05
CA LEU A 292 2.32 15.04 0.64
C LEU A 292 1.49 16.26 1.05
N LEU A 293 0.17 16.20 0.89
CA LEU A 293 -0.74 17.26 1.31
C LEU A 293 -0.63 17.49 2.83
N GLY A 294 -0.63 16.42 3.63
CA GLY A 294 -0.48 16.52 5.09
C GLY A 294 0.79 17.25 5.50
N GLY A 295 1.90 17.01 4.81
CA GLY A 295 3.13 17.72 5.09
C GLY A 295 3.13 19.19 4.69
N GLN A 296 2.21 19.61 3.82
CA GLN A 296 2.06 21.02 3.44
C GLN A 296 1.16 21.78 4.40
N ILE A 297 0.14 21.14 4.97
CA ILE A 297 -0.90 21.80 5.76
C ILE A 297 -0.77 21.57 7.27
N CYS A 298 -0.21 20.45 7.74
CA CYS A 298 0.01 20.21 9.16
C CYS A 298 1.12 21.12 9.69
N ARG A 299 0.86 21.79 10.80
CA ARG A 299 1.75 22.79 11.41
C ARG A 299 2.44 22.28 12.67
N SER A 300 1.95 21.17 13.25
CA SER A 300 2.51 20.57 14.44
C SER A 300 2.77 19.07 14.27
N PRO A 301 3.68 18.48 15.07
CA PRO A 301 3.87 17.04 15.12
C PRO A 301 2.60 16.26 15.48
N GLU A 302 1.73 16.83 16.31
CA GLU A 302 0.45 16.24 16.70
C GLU A 302 -0.51 16.18 15.52
N GLU A 303 -0.70 17.28 14.78
CA GLU A 303 -1.51 17.31 13.56
C GLU A 303 -1.02 16.28 12.55
N TYR A 304 0.29 16.20 12.35
CA TYR A 304 0.87 15.24 11.42
C TYR A 304 0.69 13.78 11.88
N LYS A 305 0.74 13.54 13.19
CA LYS A 305 0.45 12.24 13.78
C LYS A 305 -1.03 11.86 13.59
N ALA A 306 -1.95 12.79 13.84
CA ALA A 306 -3.37 12.62 13.60
C ALA A 306 -3.66 12.32 12.12
N TRP A 307 -3.03 13.07 11.19
CA TRP A 307 -3.10 12.82 9.76
C TRP A 307 -2.63 11.42 9.36
N SER A 308 -1.51 10.98 9.92
CA SER A 308 -0.95 9.65 9.71
C SER A 308 -1.88 8.54 10.24
N GLN A 309 -2.45 8.73 11.42
CA GLN A 309 -3.41 7.81 12.02
C GLN A 309 -4.70 7.72 11.17
N ASN A 310 -5.17 8.84 10.64
CA ASN A 310 -6.32 8.91 9.74
C ASN A 310 -6.08 8.11 8.43
N LEU A 311 -4.85 8.01 7.97
CA LEU A 311 -4.44 7.10 6.91
C LEU A 311 -4.33 5.63 7.38
N GLY A 312 -4.52 5.33 8.65
CA GLY A 312 -4.37 3.99 9.23
C GLY A 312 -2.91 3.50 9.21
N HIS A 313 -1.93 4.40 9.38
CA HIS A 313 -0.53 4.03 9.55
C HIS A 313 -0.25 3.75 11.04
N GLU A 314 0.38 2.62 11.35
CA GLU A 314 0.78 2.27 12.73
C GLU A 314 1.96 3.09 13.20
N ASN A 315 2.86 3.40 12.28
CA ASN A 315 4.05 4.18 12.55
C ASN A 315 4.03 5.45 11.71
N VAL A 316 4.13 6.60 12.36
CA VAL A 316 4.24 7.91 11.70
C VAL A 316 5.42 7.95 10.73
N LEU A 317 6.50 7.22 11.01
CA LEU A 317 7.64 7.07 10.10
C LEU A 317 7.23 6.51 8.73
N THR A 318 6.15 5.73 8.62
CA THR A 318 5.61 5.29 7.33
C THR A 318 5.14 6.46 6.48
N THR A 319 4.60 7.48 7.11
CA THR A 319 4.21 8.72 6.46
C THR A 319 5.44 9.53 6.07
N PHE A 320 6.41 9.70 6.98
CA PHE A 320 7.67 10.40 6.68
C PHE A 320 8.49 9.72 5.58
N SER A 321 8.60 8.41 5.58
CA SER A 321 9.34 7.69 4.53
C SER A 321 8.74 7.84 3.12
N SER A 322 7.49 8.29 3.03
CA SER A 322 6.84 8.58 1.74
C SER A 322 7.28 9.89 1.11
N TYR A 323 7.95 10.77 1.89
CA TYR A 323 8.50 12.04 1.38
C TYR A 323 9.82 11.87 0.62
N GLY A 324 10.53 10.76 0.81
CA GLY A 324 11.92 10.66 0.38
C GLY A 324 12.86 11.50 1.25
N ASP A 325 14.12 11.60 0.82
CA ASP A 325 15.12 12.44 1.48
C ASP A 325 14.88 13.92 1.14
N VAL A 326 15.03 14.79 2.13
CA VAL A 326 14.99 16.24 1.91
C VAL A 326 16.22 16.64 1.10
N ALA A 327 16.00 17.34 -0.03
CA ALA A 327 17.09 17.81 -0.85
C ALA A 327 18.04 18.70 -0.02
N ARG A 328 19.36 18.55 -0.21
CA ARG A 328 20.38 19.21 0.64
C ARG A 328 20.21 20.72 0.77
N HIS A 329 19.87 21.42 -0.34
CA HIS A 329 19.61 22.85 -0.30
C HIS A 329 18.40 23.18 0.58
N ARG A 330 17.32 22.41 0.47
CA ARG A 330 16.11 22.58 1.26
C ARG A 330 16.33 22.24 2.74
N GLN A 331 17.13 21.22 3.04
CA GLN A 331 17.55 20.91 4.40
C GLN A 331 18.29 22.09 5.04
N ALA A 332 19.21 22.73 4.30
CA ALA A 332 19.92 23.90 4.79
C ALA A 332 18.99 25.10 5.05
N GLU A 333 18.03 25.36 4.15
CA GLU A 333 17.01 26.42 4.33
C GLU A 333 16.16 26.17 5.59
N ILE A 334 15.65 24.96 5.75
CA ILE A 334 14.83 24.57 6.91
C ILE A 334 15.62 24.78 8.19
N ILE A 335 16.84 24.26 8.28
CA ILE A 335 17.65 24.36 9.50
C ILE A 335 17.98 25.82 9.83
N ARG A 336 18.29 26.64 8.84
CA ARG A 336 18.53 28.09 9.07
C ARG A 336 17.26 28.80 9.55
N GLY A 337 16.11 28.52 8.91
CA GLY A 337 14.82 29.13 9.31
C GLY A 337 14.37 28.74 10.73
N LEU A 338 14.76 27.57 11.24
CA LEU A 338 14.48 27.18 12.63
C LEU A 338 15.27 28.04 13.65
N GLY A 339 16.44 28.56 13.27
CA GLY A 339 17.21 29.47 14.10
C GLY A 339 16.59 30.87 14.25
N GLU A 340 15.91 31.34 13.21
CA GLU A 340 15.24 32.65 13.21
C GLU A 340 13.98 32.68 14.10
N TRP A 341 13.36 31.53 14.31
CA TRP A 341 12.14 31.41 15.14
C TRP A 341 12.35 31.70 16.63
N GLN A 342 13.58 31.51 17.14
CA GLN A 342 13.92 31.77 18.54
C GLN A 342 13.98 33.30 18.86
N HIS A 343 14.00 34.17 17.84
CA HIS A 343 14.07 35.61 18.03
C HIS A 343 12.70 36.33 17.93
N THR A 344 11.62 35.60 17.66
CA THR A 344 10.27 36.17 17.47
C THR A 344 9.25 35.75 18.53
N THR A 345 9.66 35.27 19.70
CA THR A 345 8.72 35.05 20.82
C THR A 345 8.32 36.41 21.46
N PRO A 346 7.02 36.67 21.64
CA PRO A 346 6.57 37.87 22.33
C PRO A 346 7.06 37.96 23.78
N ASP A 347 7.23 39.13 24.27
CA ASP A 347 7.82 39.60 25.54
C ASP A 347 7.48 38.90 26.88
N GLY A 348 6.96 37.66 26.86
CA GLY A 348 6.59 36.93 28.08
C GLY A 348 7.66 36.01 28.68
N GLN A 349 8.77 35.77 28.00
CA GLN A 349 9.80 34.81 28.46
C GLN A 349 11.14 35.40 28.91
N LYS A 350 11.28 36.73 28.88
CA LYS A 350 12.49 37.41 29.40
C LYS A 350 12.70 37.23 30.91
N GLY A 351 11.68 36.76 31.65
CA GLY A 351 11.76 36.48 33.07
C GLY A 351 12.43 35.17 33.48
N LEU A 352 12.37 34.16 32.62
CA LEU A 352 12.91 32.85 32.98
C LEU A 352 14.41 32.69 32.67
N GLU A 353 14.93 33.32 31.63
CA GLU A 353 16.36 33.24 31.30
C GLU A 353 17.24 34.04 32.26
N SER A 354 16.73 35.16 32.81
CA SER A 354 17.46 35.92 33.85
C SER A 354 17.51 35.15 35.19
N SER A 355 16.48 34.37 35.51
CA SER A 355 16.42 33.55 36.75
C SER A 355 17.39 32.36 36.68
N LEU A 356 17.45 31.66 35.56
CA LEU A 356 18.36 30.51 35.38
C LEU A 356 19.85 30.91 35.29
N ARG A 357 20.15 32.09 34.72
CA ARG A 357 21.54 32.61 34.72
C ARG A 357 22.00 33.06 36.11
N SER A 358 21.10 33.57 36.95
CA SER A 358 21.45 33.97 38.31
C SER A 358 21.74 32.76 39.22
N GLU A 359 21.04 31.65 39.06
CA GLU A 359 21.29 30.43 39.82
C GLU A 359 22.59 29.72 39.41
N TYR A 360 22.97 29.78 38.12
CA TYR A 360 24.22 29.14 37.67
C TYR A 360 25.48 29.93 38.03
N LEU A 361 25.37 31.24 38.24
CA LEU A 361 26.51 32.09 38.64
C LEU A 361 26.65 32.23 40.16
N SER A 362 25.62 31.89 40.95
CA SER A 362 25.71 31.90 42.43
C SER A 362 26.16 30.58 43.03
N GLY A 363 26.22 29.49 42.22
CA GLY A 363 26.64 28.17 42.70
C GLY A 363 28.13 27.85 42.59
N SER A 364 28.98 28.77 42.09
CA SER A 364 30.39 28.50 41.81
C SER A 364 31.36 29.24 42.75
N SER A 365 31.05 29.34 44.04
CA SER A 365 32.05 29.78 45.04
C SER A 365 31.81 29.05 46.37
N ALA A 366 32.25 27.80 46.43
CA ALA A 366 32.47 27.10 47.71
C ALA A 366 33.79 26.33 47.59
N THR A 367 34.86 27.05 47.87
CA THR A 367 36.04 26.68 48.66
C THR A 367 36.44 25.20 48.74
N TYR A 368 37.51 24.88 48.07
CA TYR A 368 38.47 23.87 48.59
C TYR A 368 39.38 24.52 49.61
N ALA A 369 39.23 24.16 50.86
CA ALA A 369 40.24 24.35 51.90
C ALA A 369 40.20 23.16 52.87
N GLY A 370 41.22 22.32 52.85
CA GLY A 370 41.98 21.74 53.96
C GLY A 370 41.35 20.65 54.83
N LYS A 371 41.70 19.48 54.68
CA LYS A 371 42.62 18.63 55.39
C LYS A 371 42.59 17.20 54.90
#